data_4cea6638365705e0d28b0baaa80c8346
#
_entry.id   4cea6638365705e0d28b0baaa80c8346
#
_cell.length_a   1.000
_cell.length_b   1.000
_cell.length_c   1.000
_cell.angle_alpha   90.00
_cell.angle_beta   90.00
_cell.angle_gamma   90.00
#
_symmetry.space_group_name_H-M   'P 1'
#
loop_
_entity.id
_entity.type
_entity.pdbx_description
1 polymer ?
#
loop_
_entity_poly.entity_id
_entity_poly.type
_entity_poly.pdbx_seq_one_letter_code
_entity_poly.pdbx_strand_id
1 'polypeptide(L)'
;MRFSKALIAASLGIVLCLFGPSVSSGSAADSGYPRLVPPGSGTAAGASPPSIRFVTADDFPPFNFIDGSGLITGFNVEVARAICTRLAIPCTVQIRPFPLLLDAVRENKADAIAAGVADTPALRRHLAYSVPYFREPARFVRRWPALVEPSPHSLSGKTVGVIAGSRYADFIGDFFPAAKLHPSSSEAELFASLKSGEVDAVFTGAVGASFWLAGPVAKGCCAFSGGAYTEPAYFGDGMKIAVAADNTALKGSIDSALRALDADGTLADLALRFFPESLY
;
A
#
# COMPACT_ATOMS: atom_id res chain seq x y z
N MET A 1 83.23 -24.59 41.14
CA MET A 1 81.97 -25.08 40.57
C MET A 1 80.99 -23.94 40.45
N ARG A 2 80.84 -23.35 39.25
CA ARG A 2 79.92 -22.22 38.98
C ARG A 2 78.99 -22.66 37.88
N PHE A 3 77.67 -22.76 38.19
CA PHE A 3 76.63 -23.00 37.21
C PHE A 3 76.13 -21.69 36.64
N SER A 4 76.25 -21.53 35.35
CA SER A 4 75.75 -20.40 34.60
C SER A 4 74.29 -20.69 34.23
N LYS A 5 73.36 -19.80 34.63
CA LYS A 5 71.97 -19.86 34.22
C LYS A 5 71.75 -19.02 32.95
N ALA A 6 71.39 -19.70 31.86
CA ALA A 6 70.94 -19.00 30.63
C ALA A 6 69.50 -18.60 30.76
N LEU A 7 69.20 -17.30 30.55
CA LEU A 7 67.83 -16.76 30.45
C LEU A 7 67.40 -16.91 28.98
N ILE A 8 66.31 -17.63 28.76
CA ILE A 8 65.56 -17.67 27.48
C ILE A 8 64.48 -16.62 27.57
N ALA A 9 64.60 -15.52 26.77
CA ALA A 9 63.56 -14.56 26.59
C ALA A 9 62.55 -15.04 25.54
N ALA A 10 61.34 -15.37 26.00
CA ALA A 10 60.22 -15.65 25.08
C ALA A 10 59.51 -14.35 24.73
N SER A 11 59.65 -13.92 23.50
CA SER A 11 58.88 -12.80 22.91
C SER A 11 57.45 -13.22 22.60
N LEU A 12 56.52 -12.74 23.40
CA LEU A 12 55.09 -12.93 23.18
C LEU A 12 54.60 -11.89 22.14
N GLY A 13 54.44 -12.33 20.89
CA GLY A 13 53.80 -11.51 19.87
C GLY A 13 52.30 -11.38 20.09
N ILE A 14 51.85 -10.19 20.48
CA ILE A 14 50.42 -9.85 20.58
C ILE A 14 49.93 -9.57 19.15
N VAL A 15 49.17 -10.53 18.60
CA VAL A 15 48.39 -10.33 17.37
C VAL A 15 47.12 -9.58 17.74
N LEU A 16 47.07 -8.27 17.49
CA LEU A 16 45.91 -7.43 17.65
C LEU A 16 44.93 -7.68 16.50
N CYS A 17 43.96 -8.60 16.68
CA CYS A 17 42.85 -8.75 15.74
C CYS A 17 41.93 -7.54 15.87
N LEU A 18 42.04 -6.61 14.93
CA LEU A 18 41.07 -5.54 14.73
C LEU A 18 39.76 -6.15 14.19
N PHE A 19 38.87 -6.56 15.08
CA PHE A 19 37.47 -6.80 14.73
C PHE A 19 36.80 -5.44 14.53
N GLY A 20 36.77 -4.96 13.30
CA GLY A 20 35.86 -3.88 12.92
C GLY A 20 34.41 -4.34 13.07
N PRO A 21 33.51 -3.52 13.60
CA PRO A 21 32.10 -3.88 13.59
C PRO A 21 31.65 -4.01 12.12
N SER A 22 31.38 -5.25 11.71
CA SER A 22 30.63 -5.51 10.48
C SER A 22 29.23 -4.93 10.69
N VAL A 23 28.97 -3.77 10.12
CA VAL A 23 27.63 -3.25 9.97
C VAL A 23 26.94 -4.21 9.00
N SER A 24 26.23 -5.20 9.56
CA SER A 24 25.27 -5.99 8.82
C SER A 24 24.24 -5.00 8.31
N SER A 25 24.25 -4.75 7.01
CA SER A 25 23.11 -4.15 6.32
C SER A 25 21.94 -5.09 6.57
N GLY A 26 21.10 -4.74 7.56
CA GLY A 26 19.87 -5.44 7.82
C GLY A 26 19.07 -5.45 6.52
N SER A 27 18.90 -6.63 5.93
CA SER A 27 17.82 -6.84 4.96
C SER A 27 16.57 -6.30 5.60
N ALA A 28 15.88 -5.37 4.92
CA ALA A 28 14.54 -4.96 5.29
C ALA A 28 13.76 -6.24 5.58
N ALA A 29 13.28 -6.38 6.80
CA ALA A 29 12.47 -7.52 7.21
C ALA A 29 11.37 -7.66 6.15
N ASP A 30 11.20 -8.90 5.66
CA ASP A 30 10.11 -9.23 4.75
C ASP A 30 8.80 -8.88 5.48
N SER A 31 8.27 -7.68 5.21
CA SER A 31 7.09 -7.14 5.90
C SER A 31 5.81 -7.90 5.52
N GLY A 32 5.92 -8.94 4.68
CA GLY A 32 4.77 -9.63 4.10
C GLY A 32 3.96 -8.75 3.13
N TYR A 33 4.40 -7.50 2.94
CA TYR A 33 3.77 -6.58 2.01
C TYR A 33 4.37 -6.82 0.62
N PRO A 34 3.56 -7.14 -0.40
CA PRO A 34 4.07 -7.31 -1.75
C PRO A 34 4.61 -5.98 -2.27
N ARG A 35 5.65 -6.01 -3.06
CA ARG A 35 6.13 -4.82 -3.74
C ARG A 35 5.04 -4.28 -4.66
N LEU A 36 4.61 -3.05 -4.40
CA LEU A 36 3.50 -2.40 -5.09
C LEU A 36 3.94 -1.80 -6.43
N VAL A 37 5.23 -1.49 -6.53
CA VAL A 37 5.79 -0.85 -7.72
C VAL A 37 6.48 -1.91 -8.58
N PRO A 38 6.03 -2.14 -9.83
CA PRO A 38 6.68 -3.10 -10.72
C PRO A 38 8.17 -2.76 -10.91
N PRO A 39 9.07 -3.76 -10.90
CA PRO A 39 10.45 -3.52 -11.30
C PRO A 39 10.45 -3.01 -12.74
N GLY A 40 10.88 -1.78 -12.92
CA GLY A 40 10.92 -1.14 -14.23
C GLY A 40 12.31 -0.65 -14.55
N SER A 41 12.66 -0.62 -15.84
CA SER A 41 13.80 0.12 -16.33
C SER A 41 13.62 1.58 -15.89
N GLY A 42 14.37 2.01 -14.88
CA GLY A 42 14.33 3.40 -14.45
C GLY A 42 14.74 4.29 -15.61
N THR A 43 13.83 5.10 -16.12
CA THR A 43 14.24 6.30 -16.82
C THR A 43 15.14 7.07 -15.84
N ALA A 44 16.34 7.41 -16.28
CA ALA A 44 17.27 8.18 -15.46
C ALA A 44 16.51 9.32 -14.79
N ALA A 45 16.66 9.46 -13.47
CA ALA A 45 16.05 10.56 -12.75
C ALA A 45 16.47 11.86 -13.41
N GLY A 46 15.52 12.58 -14.00
CA GLY A 46 15.74 13.94 -14.45
C GLY A 46 16.21 14.79 -13.27
N ALA A 47 16.72 15.98 -13.51
CA ALA A 47 17.06 16.89 -12.44
C ALA A 47 15.87 17.03 -11.49
N SER A 48 16.10 16.87 -10.18
CA SER A 48 15.05 17.03 -9.18
C SER A 48 14.42 18.41 -9.31
N PRO A 49 13.09 18.53 -9.27
CA PRO A 49 12.45 19.84 -9.27
C PRO A 49 12.84 20.63 -8.02
N PRO A 50 12.81 21.95 -8.03
CA PRO A 50 13.17 22.77 -6.86
C PRO A 50 12.18 22.62 -5.69
N SER A 51 10.94 22.28 -5.98
CA SER A 51 9.87 22.02 -5.00
C SER A 51 8.70 21.32 -5.70
N ILE A 52 7.76 20.77 -4.93
CA ILE A 52 6.47 20.22 -5.47
C ILE A 52 5.31 20.80 -4.66
N ARG A 53 4.32 21.35 -5.37
CA ARG A 53 3.04 21.77 -4.79
C ARG A 53 2.02 20.67 -5.04
N PHE A 54 1.80 19.82 -4.05
CA PHE A 54 0.74 18.81 -4.12
C PHE A 54 -0.63 19.44 -3.81
N VAL A 55 -1.65 18.91 -4.45
CA VAL A 55 -3.05 19.19 -4.14
C VAL A 55 -3.79 17.89 -3.85
N THR A 56 -4.68 17.94 -2.87
CA THR A 56 -5.51 16.79 -2.45
C THR A 56 -6.90 17.28 -2.04
N ALA A 57 -7.86 16.36 -1.87
CA ALA A 57 -9.14 16.62 -1.21
C ALA A 57 -9.06 16.22 0.27
N ASP A 58 -10.11 16.44 1.04
CA ASP A 58 -10.18 16.13 2.48
C ASP A 58 -11.38 15.24 2.86
N ASP A 59 -11.99 14.63 1.86
CA ASP A 59 -13.23 13.86 1.97
C ASP A 59 -13.09 12.35 1.69
N PHE A 60 -11.86 11.82 1.76
CA PHE A 60 -11.56 10.41 1.43
C PHE A 60 -10.69 9.71 2.50
N PRO A 61 -11.19 9.54 3.76
CA PRO A 61 -10.47 8.78 4.78
C PRO A 61 -10.42 7.28 4.41
N PRO A 62 -9.35 6.56 4.73
CA PRO A 62 -8.13 7.00 5.45
C PRO A 62 -7.04 7.57 4.52
N PHE A 63 -7.34 7.85 3.26
CA PHE A 63 -6.36 8.25 2.25
C PHE A 63 -6.02 9.74 2.31
N ASN A 64 -7.00 10.60 2.45
CA ASN A 64 -6.82 12.05 2.60
C ASN A 64 -8.02 12.65 3.36
N PHE A 65 -7.75 13.22 4.51
CA PHE A 65 -8.76 13.77 5.42
C PHE A 65 -8.13 14.75 6.39
N ILE A 66 -8.97 15.55 7.05
CA ILE A 66 -8.55 16.42 8.15
C ILE A 66 -8.69 15.65 9.46
N ASP A 67 -7.60 15.62 10.24
CA ASP A 67 -7.59 14.96 11.54
C ASP A 67 -8.22 15.81 12.65
N GLY A 68 -8.29 15.26 13.86
CA GLY A 68 -8.87 15.94 15.02
C GLY A 68 -8.12 17.20 15.46
N SER A 69 -6.92 17.47 14.96
CA SER A 69 -6.15 18.69 15.18
C SER A 69 -6.34 19.76 14.08
N GLY A 70 -7.11 19.45 13.05
CA GLY A 70 -7.37 20.34 11.91
C GLY A 70 -6.29 20.27 10.83
N LEU A 71 -5.41 19.26 10.86
CA LEU A 71 -4.35 19.09 9.88
C LEU A 71 -4.73 18.07 8.81
N ILE A 72 -4.35 18.36 7.56
CA ILE A 72 -4.50 17.39 6.48
C ILE A 72 -3.54 16.22 6.69
N THR A 73 -4.06 15.02 6.67
CA THR A 73 -3.36 13.76 6.83
C THR A 73 -3.99 12.66 5.98
N GLY A 74 -3.48 11.45 6.08
CA GLY A 74 -3.95 10.27 5.38
C GLY A 74 -2.87 9.65 4.52
N PHE A 75 -3.12 8.42 4.08
CA PHE A 75 -2.12 7.63 3.37
C PHE A 75 -1.55 8.36 2.12
N ASN A 76 -2.41 8.97 1.27
CA ASN A 76 -1.99 9.72 0.10
C ASN A 76 -1.13 10.94 0.46
N VAL A 77 -1.50 11.63 1.55
CA VAL A 77 -0.80 12.82 2.03
C VAL A 77 0.60 12.45 2.53
N GLU A 78 0.69 11.35 3.28
CA GLU A 78 1.99 10.88 3.81
C GLU A 78 2.88 10.31 2.70
N VAL A 79 2.32 9.66 1.68
CA VAL A 79 3.07 9.27 0.47
C VAL A 79 3.63 10.50 -0.25
N ALA A 80 2.83 11.56 -0.42
CA ALA A 80 3.30 12.81 -1.02
C ALA A 80 4.46 13.43 -0.22
N ARG A 81 4.35 13.46 1.12
CA ARG A 81 5.44 13.93 2.01
C ARG A 81 6.69 13.05 1.93
N ALA A 82 6.51 11.73 1.89
CA ALA A 82 7.63 10.79 1.76
C ALA A 82 8.37 10.94 0.42
N ILE A 83 7.66 11.20 -0.69
CA ILE A 83 8.26 11.53 -1.99
C ILE A 83 9.18 12.73 -1.85
N CYS A 84 8.73 13.79 -1.21
CA CYS A 84 9.51 15.02 -1.03
C CYS A 84 10.75 14.82 -0.16
N THR A 85 10.58 14.07 0.93
CA THR A 85 11.70 13.67 1.80
C THR A 85 12.74 12.87 1.02
N ARG A 86 12.28 11.91 0.20
CA ARG A 86 13.16 11.09 -0.65
C ARG A 86 13.91 11.88 -1.70
N LEU A 87 13.28 12.89 -2.28
CA LEU A 87 13.89 13.80 -3.25
C LEU A 87 14.72 14.91 -2.62
N ALA A 88 14.67 15.04 -1.28
CA ALA A 88 15.31 16.11 -0.50
C ALA A 88 14.93 17.53 -0.97
N ILE A 89 13.63 17.75 -1.26
CA ILE A 89 13.09 19.03 -1.73
C ILE A 89 11.93 19.50 -0.84
N PRO A 90 11.68 20.82 -0.75
CA PRO A 90 10.49 21.33 -0.08
C PRO A 90 9.21 20.99 -0.83
N CYS A 91 8.14 20.70 -0.07
CA CYS A 91 6.83 20.47 -0.62
C CYS A 91 5.74 21.14 0.20
N THR A 92 4.63 21.42 -0.49
CA THR A 92 3.37 21.81 0.14
C THR A 92 2.26 20.84 -0.26
N VAL A 93 1.31 20.60 0.65
CA VAL A 93 0.08 19.89 0.36
C VAL A 93 -1.08 20.83 0.61
N GLN A 94 -1.83 21.17 -0.43
CA GLN A 94 -2.96 22.10 -0.38
C GLN A 94 -4.27 21.30 -0.52
N ILE A 95 -5.28 21.72 0.23
CA ILE A 95 -6.64 21.14 0.14
C ILE A 95 -7.44 21.91 -0.89
N ARG A 96 -8.17 21.18 -1.73
CA ARG A 96 -9.20 21.70 -2.65
C ARG A 96 -10.32 20.69 -2.80
N PRO A 97 -11.55 21.14 -3.08
CA PRO A 97 -12.62 20.22 -3.45
C PRO A 97 -12.20 19.30 -4.61
N PHE A 98 -12.51 18.00 -4.53
CA PHE A 98 -12.08 16.99 -5.51
C PHE A 98 -12.33 17.40 -6.97
N PRO A 99 -13.49 17.98 -7.36
CA PRO A 99 -13.74 18.41 -8.76
C PRO A 99 -12.77 19.50 -9.28
N LEU A 100 -12.11 20.24 -8.37
CA LEU A 100 -11.22 21.34 -8.72
C LEU A 100 -9.73 20.94 -8.81
N LEU A 101 -9.41 19.67 -8.52
CA LEU A 101 -8.01 19.19 -8.51
C LEU A 101 -7.37 19.23 -9.91
N LEU A 102 -8.11 18.81 -10.93
CA LEU A 102 -7.65 18.85 -12.31
C LEU A 102 -7.35 20.28 -12.77
N ASP A 103 -8.26 21.21 -12.49
CA ASP A 103 -8.07 22.61 -12.89
C ASP A 103 -6.91 23.25 -12.15
N ALA A 104 -6.65 22.89 -10.90
CA ALA A 104 -5.48 23.38 -10.18
C ALA A 104 -4.15 23.02 -10.88
N VAL A 105 -4.04 21.83 -11.45
CA VAL A 105 -2.85 21.42 -12.22
C VAL A 105 -2.82 22.10 -13.59
N ARG A 106 -3.94 22.16 -14.30
CA ARG A 106 -4.03 22.81 -15.62
C ARG A 106 -3.71 24.31 -15.58
N GLU A 107 -4.10 24.97 -14.49
CA GLU A 107 -3.88 26.40 -14.27
C GLU A 107 -2.52 26.69 -13.58
N ASN A 108 -1.66 25.67 -13.45
CA ASN A 108 -0.34 25.81 -12.82
C ASN A 108 -0.38 26.29 -11.34
N LYS A 109 -1.51 26.08 -10.66
CA LYS A 109 -1.72 26.37 -9.22
C LYS A 109 -1.20 25.23 -8.34
N ALA A 110 -1.04 24.04 -8.91
CA ALA A 110 -0.43 22.86 -8.31
C ALA A 110 0.40 22.11 -9.36
N ASP A 111 1.35 21.30 -8.89
CA ASP A 111 2.26 20.53 -9.74
C ASP A 111 1.82 19.06 -9.83
N ALA A 112 1.21 18.53 -8.76
CA ALA A 112 0.81 17.13 -8.67
C ALA A 112 -0.47 16.95 -7.83
N ILE A 113 -1.24 15.90 -8.13
CA ILE A 113 -2.46 15.50 -7.40
C ILE A 113 -2.19 14.20 -6.66
N ALA A 114 -2.45 14.19 -5.36
CA ALA A 114 -2.37 13.02 -4.47
C ALA A 114 -3.75 12.76 -3.83
N ALA A 115 -4.72 12.25 -4.61
CA ALA A 115 -6.11 12.12 -4.20
C ALA A 115 -6.86 10.93 -4.81
N GLY A 116 -6.15 9.93 -5.35
CA GLY A 116 -6.79 8.77 -5.97
C GLY A 116 -7.59 9.08 -7.24
N VAL A 117 -7.12 10.07 -8.04
CA VAL A 117 -7.76 10.42 -9.32
C VAL A 117 -7.71 9.23 -10.28
N ALA A 118 -8.85 8.89 -10.86
CA ALA A 118 -8.99 7.77 -11.77
C ALA A 118 -8.11 7.93 -13.02
N ASP A 119 -7.42 6.86 -13.41
CA ASP A 119 -6.61 6.82 -14.62
C ASP A 119 -7.49 6.39 -15.81
N THR A 120 -8.13 7.36 -16.44
CA THR A 120 -9.03 7.12 -17.58
C THR A 120 -8.50 7.73 -18.88
N PRO A 121 -8.89 7.20 -20.06
CA PRO A 121 -8.51 7.79 -21.35
C PRO A 121 -8.87 9.27 -21.48
N ALA A 122 -9.98 9.70 -20.86
CA ALA A 122 -10.40 11.09 -20.88
C ALA A 122 -9.43 11.98 -20.09
N LEU A 123 -9.02 11.56 -18.90
CA LEU A 123 -8.11 12.32 -18.04
C LEU A 123 -6.66 12.26 -18.52
N ARG A 124 -6.24 11.18 -19.18
CA ARG A 124 -4.90 11.07 -19.78
C ARG A 124 -4.59 12.11 -20.86
N ARG A 125 -5.59 12.79 -21.41
CA ARG A 125 -5.38 13.94 -22.30
C ARG A 125 -4.81 15.16 -21.57
N HIS A 126 -4.97 15.22 -20.26
CA HIS A 126 -4.58 16.36 -19.42
C HIS A 126 -3.56 15.97 -18.35
N LEU A 127 -3.53 14.70 -17.96
CA LEU A 127 -2.72 14.18 -16.86
C LEU A 127 -1.83 13.02 -17.31
N ALA A 128 -0.62 12.99 -16.79
CA ALA A 128 0.25 11.82 -16.75
C ALA A 128 0.24 11.24 -15.34
N TYR A 129 0.30 9.91 -15.24
CA TYR A 129 0.21 9.19 -13.97
C TYR A 129 1.53 8.52 -13.63
N SER A 130 1.90 8.57 -12.36
CA SER A 130 3.05 7.85 -11.84
C SER A 130 2.86 6.32 -11.90
N VAL A 131 3.90 5.57 -11.55
CA VAL A 131 3.73 4.18 -11.12
C VAL A 131 2.77 4.11 -9.93
N PRO A 132 2.01 3.02 -9.76
CA PRO A 132 1.11 2.88 -8.63
C PRO A 132 1.89 2.80 -7.32
N TYR A 133 1.35 3.40 -6.25
CA TYR A 133 1.90 3.34 -4.90
C TYR A 133 1.02 2.60 -3.91
N PHE A 134 -0.19 2.24 -4.31
CA PHE A 134 -1.13 1.45 -3.53
C PHE A 134 -2.09 0.71 -4.44
N ARG A 135 -2.32 -0.57 -4.17
CA ARG A 135 -3.39 -1.36 -4.81
C ARG A 135 -4.25 -1.92 -3.71
N GLU A 136 -5.52 -1.54 -3.70
CA GLU A 136 -6.45 -2.16 -2.77
C GLU A 136 -6.67 -3.61 -3.18
N PRO A 137 -6.27 -4.60 -2.35
CA PRO A 137 -6.56 -5.98 -2.64
C PRO A 137 -8.01 -6.32 -2.28
N ALA A 138 -8.55 -7.35 -2.92
CA ALA A 138 -9.72 -8.04 -2.42
C ALA A 138 -9.30 -9.20 -1.51
N ARG A 139 -10.08 -9.46 -0.48
CA ARG A 139 -9.81 -10.51 0.49
C ARG A 139 -11.08 -11.30 0.82
N PHE A 140 -10.88 -12.57 1.16
CA PHE A 140 -11.92 -13.32 1.87
C PHE A 140 -11.90 -12.99 3.35
N VAL A 141 -13.09 -12.84 3.93
CA VAL A 141 -13.31 -12.77 5.38
C VAL A 141 -14.18 -13.95 5.79
N ARG A 142 -13.80 -14.66 6.84
CA ARG A 142 -14.50 -15.84 7.37
C ARG A 142 -14.65 -15.75 8.87
N ARG A 143 -15.66 -16.48 9.39
CA ARG A 143 -15.82 -16.59 10.84
C ARG A 143 -14.67 -17.38 11.45
N TRP A 144 -14.18 -16.90 12.59
CA TRP A 144 -13.24 -17.64 13.42
C TRP A 144 -13.93 -18.86 14.08
N PRO A 145 -13.30 -20.04 14.26
CA PRO A 145 -11.92 -20.39 13.90
C PRO A 145 -11.79 -21.05 12.49
N ALA A 146 -12.84 -21.05 11.66
CA ALA A 146 -12.88 -21.76 10.39
C ALA A 146 -12.08 -21.06 9.28
N LEU A 147 -10.81 -20.74 9.53
CA LEU A 147 -9.90 -20.16 8.54
C LEU A 147 -9.33 -21.28 7.65
N VAL A 148 -10.05 -21.60 6.58
CA VAL A 148 -9.55 -22.50 5.54
C VAL A 148 -9.05 -21.66 4.39
N GLU A 149 -7.90 -22.03 3.81
CA GLU A 149 -7.37 -21.35 2.62
C GLU A 149 -8.40 -21.37 1.51
N PRO A 150 -8.86 -20.21 1.00
CA PRO A 150 -9.83 -20.14 -0.07
C PRO A 150 -9.23 -20.68 -1.38
N SER A 151 -9.91 -21.66 -1.95
CA SER A 151 -9.58 -22.25 -3.25
C SER A 151 -10.88 -22.65 -3.97
N PRO A 152 -10.86 -22.86 -5.28
CA PRO A 152 -12.03 -23.38 -6.01
C PRO A 152 -12.58 -24.67 -5.40
N HIS A 153 -11.72 -25.53 -4.86
CA HIS A 153 -12.11 -26.76 -4.20
C HIS A 153 -12.74 -26.51 -2.81
N SER A 154 -12.10 -25.73 -1.95
CA SER A 154 -12.57 -25.49 -0.57
C SER A 154 -13.86 -24.67 -0.51
N LEU A 155 -14.14 -23.87 -1.54
CA LEU A 155 -15.35 -23.04 -1.67
C LEU A 155 -16.44 -23.70 -2.53
N SER A 156 -16.20 -24.91 -3.06
CA SER A 156 -17.22 -25.64 -3.83
C SER A 156 -18.46 -25.89 -2.98
N GLY A 157 -19.62 -25.45 -3.47
CA GLY A 157 -20.92 -25.55 -2.80
C GLY A 157 -21.09 -24.63 -1.59
N LYS A 158 -20.07 -23.88 -1.19
CA LYS A 158 -20.12 -22.86 -0.12
C LYS A 158 -20.79 -21.58 -0.60
N THR A 159 -21.42 -20.89 0.33
CA THR A 159 -22.07 -19.61 0.06
C THR A 159 -21.08 -18.47 0.32
N VAL A 160 -20.81 -17.66 -0.70
CA VAL A 160 -19.92 -16.51 -0.64
C VAL A 160 -20.74 -15.23 -0.80
N GLY A 161 -20.74 -14.38 0.23
CA GLY A 161 -21.34 -13.05 0.20
C GLY A 161 -20.48 -12.10 -0.63
N VAL A 162 -21.13 -11.29 -1.46
CA VAL A 162 -20.53 -10.24 -2.29
C VAL A 162 -21.48 -9.06 -2.42
N ILE A 163 -20.97 -7.86 -2.70
CA ILE A 163 -21.84 -6.74 -3.08
C ILE A 163 -22.43 -7.01 -4.47
N ALA A 164 -23.74 -6.86 -4.60
CA ALA A 164 -24.46 -7.09 -5.85
C ALA A 164 -23.93 -6.22 -7.00
N GLY A 165 -23.70 -6.83 -8.17
CA GLY A 165 -23.22 -6.11 -9.37
C GLY A 165 -21.84 -5.50 -9.23
N SER A 166 -21.03 -5.95 -8.28
CA SER A 166 -19.69 -5.46 -8.05
C SER A 166 -18.62 -6.29 -8.76
N ARG A 167 -17.46 -5.69 -9.00
CA ARG A 167 -16.25 -6.38 -9.47
C ARG A 167 -15.87 -7.60 -8.62
N TYR A 168 -16.27 -7.62 -7.36
CA TYR A 168 -16.04 -8.76 -6.46
C TYR A 168 -16.94 -9.93 -6.80
N ALA A 169 -18.19 -9.66 -7.18
CA ALA A 169 -19.12 -10.70 -7.66
C ALA A 169 -18.64 -11.32 -8.97
N ASP A 170 -18.17 -10.48 -9.91
CA ASP A 170 -17.63 -10.93 -11.20
C ASP A 170 -16.40 -11.81 -10.98
N PHE A 171 -15.47 -11.38 -10.13
CA PHE A 171 -14.28 -12.16 -9.80
C PHE A 171 -14.61 -13.54 -9.22
N ILE A 172 -15.54 -13.62 -8.26
CA ILE A 172 -15.96 -14.92 -7.68
C ILE A 172 -16.63 -15.78 -8.74
N GLY A 173 -17.47 -15.20 -9.60
CA GLY A 173 -18.11 -15.94 -10.71
C GLY A 173 -17.11 -16.59 -11.65
N ASP A 174 -16.02 -15.87 -11.98
CA ASP A 174 -15.03 -16.34 -12.94
C ASP A 174 -14.00 -17.32 -12.32
N PHE A 175 -13.55 -17.06 -11.09
CA PHE A 175 -12.47 -17.86 -10.47
C PHE A 175 -12.96 -18.94 -9.49
N PHE A 176 -14.20 -18.82 -8.99
CA PHE A 176 -14.81 -19.76 -8.04
C PHE A 176 -16.20 -20.20 -8.50
N PRO A 177 -16.35 -20.72 -9.73
CA PRO A 177 -17.68 -20.96 -10.34
C PRO A 177 -18.54 -21.99 -9.60
N ALA A 178 -17.94 -22.84 -8.75
CA ALA A 178 -18.67 -23.81 -7.92
C ALA A 178 -19.14 -23.23 -6.58
N ALA A 179 -18.78 -21.98 -6.23
CA ALA A 179 -19.31 -21.28 -5.07
C ALA A 179 -20.72 -20.73 -5.38
N LYS A 180 -21.55 -20.64 -4.34
CA LYS A 180 -22.88 -20.02 -4.45
C LYS A 180 -22.76 -18.56 -4.05
N LEU A 181 -23.08 -17.64 -4.97
CA LEU A 181 -23.07 -16.21 -4.67
C LEU A 181 -24.30 -15.83 -3.84
N HIS A 182 -24.07 -15.02 -2.80
CA HIS A 182 -25.09 -14.36 -2.01
C HIS A 182 -24.91 -12.84 -2.18
N PRO A 183 -25.70 -12.19 -3.05
CA PRO A 183 -25.57 -10.76 -3.28
C PRO A 183 -26.19 -9.96 -2.13
N SER A 184 -25.44 -8.98 -1.61
CA SER A 184 -25.87 -8.01 -0.62
C SER A 184 -25.95 -6.62 -1.23
N SER A 185 -26.86 -5.77 -0.73
CA SER A 185 -27.05 -4.40 -1.22
C SER A 185 -26.08 -3.39 -0.61
N SER A 186 -25.46 -3.74 0.51
CA SER A 186 -24.53 -2.88 1.25
C SER A 186 -23.47 -3.70 2.01
N GLU A 187 -22.35 -3.06 2.37
CA GLU A 187 -21.33 -3.69 3.23
C GLU A 187 -21.89 -4.06 4.61
N ALA A 188 -22.80 -3.26 5.16
CA ALA A 188 -23.44 -3.56 6.44
C ALA A 188 -24.22 -4.87 6.40
N GLU A 189 -25.01 -5.09 5.36
CA GLU A 189 -25.74 -6.34 5.10
C GLU A 189 -24.78 -7.49 4.85
N LEU A 190 -23.76 -7.27 4.02
CA LEU A 190 -22.72 -8.24 3.69
C LEU A 190 -22.04 -8.80 4.94
N PHE A 191 -21.59 -7.93 5.83
CA PHE A 191 -20.94 -8.36 7.07
C PHE A 191 -21.91 -8.91 8.11
N ALA A 192 -23.17 -8.47 8.12
CA ALA A 192 -24.22 -9.04 8.96
C ALA A 192 -24.49 -10.50 8.57
N SER A 193 -24.60 -10.82 7.27
CA SER A 193 -24.81 -12.17 6.78
C SER A 193 -23.63 -13.11 7.12
N LEU A 194 -22.40 -12.60 7.10
CA LEU A 194 -21.24 -13.37 7.56
C LEU A 194 -21.33 -13.67 9.06
N LYS A 195 -21.65 -12.66 9.85
CA LYS A 195 -21.69 -12.77 11.31
C LYS A 195 -22.81 -13.71 11.79
N SER A 196 -23.98 -13.66 11.15
CA SER A 196 -25.13 -14.54 11.44
C SER A 196 -24.89 -16.00 11.03
N GLY A 197 -23.98 -16.24 10.09
CA GLY A 197 -23.74 -17.55 9.52
C GLY A 197 -24.58 -17.88 8.29
N GLU A 198 -25.26 -16.93 7.74
CA GLU A 198 -26.02 -17.05 6.49
C GLU A 198 -25.10 -17.32 5.30
N VAL A 199 -23.89 -16.74 5.31
CA VAL A 199 -22.84 -17.06 4.35
C VAL A 199 -21.63 -17.70 5.03
N ASP A 200 -20.89 -18.53 4.30
CA ASP A 200 -19.67 -19.20 4.77
C ASP A 200 -18.47 -18.26 4.78
N ALA A 201 -18.44 -17.34 3.81
CA ALA A 201 -17.39 -16.32 3.66
C ALA A 201 -17.99 -15.08 2.99
N VAL A 202 -17.30 -13.96 3.08
CA VAL A 202 -17.51 -12.80 2.20
C VAL A 202 -16.25 -12.52 1.41
N PHE A 203 -16.40 -11.94 0.21
CA PHE A 203 -15.30 -11.48 -0.62
C PHE A 203 -15.51 -10.01 -0.97
N THR A 204 -14.59 -9.15 -0.54
CA THR A 204 -14.72 -7.70 -0.67
C THR A 204 -13.37 -6.98 -0.62
N GLY A 205 -13.37 -5.66 -0.78
CA GLY A 205 -12.17 -4.82 -0.64
C GLY A 205 -11.56 -4.92 0.76
N ALA A 206 -10.26 -5.08 0.83
CA ALA A 206 -9.57 -5.29 2.10
C ALA A 206 -9.58 -4.05 3.00
N VAL A 207 -9.62 -2.84 2.43
CA VAL A 207 -9.62 -1.60 3.23
C VAL A 207 -10.89 -1.53 4.10
N GLY A 208 -12.07 -1.58 3.49
CA GLY A 208 -13.33 -1.57 4.24
C GLY A 208 -13.41 -2.72 5.24
N ALA A 209 -13.04 -3.94 4.80
CA ALA A 209 -13.04 -5.11 5.66
C ALA A 209 -12.09 -4.98 6.87
N SER A 210 -10.91 -4.37 6.71
CA SER A 210 -9.94 -4.18 7.81
C SER A 210 -10.51 -3.31 8.93
N PHE A 211 -11.18 -2.21 8.58
CA PHE A 211 -11.83 -1.34 9.55
C PHE A 211 -13.02 -2.01 10.24
N TRP A 212 -13.80 -2.80 9.49
CA TRP A 212 -14.88 -3.58 10.09
C TRP A 212 -14.34 -4.63 11.06
N LEU A 213 -13.29 -5.37 10.69
CA LEU A 213 -12.66 -6.40 11.54
C LEU A 213 -12.10 -5.80 12.84
N ALA A 214 -11.44 -4.65 12.77
CA ALA A 214 -10.92 -3.93 13.94
C ALA A 214 -12.03 -3.26 14.78
N GLY A 215 -13.21 -3.08 14.20
CA GLY A 215 -14.33 -2.36 14.83
C GLY A 215 -15.10 -3.18 15.85
N PRO A 216 -15.86 -2.49 16.73
CA PRO A 216 -16.63 -3.15 17.78
C PRO A 216 -17.78 -4.03 17.25
N VAL A 217 -18.22 -3.81 16.01
CA VAL A 217 -19.31 -4.57 15.39
C VAL A 217 -18.87 -6.01 15.11
N ALA A 218 -17.66 -6.22 14.62
CA ALA A 218 -17.11 -7.56 14.38
C ALA A 218 -16.90 -8.32 15.71
N LYS A 219 -16.47 -7.65 16.78
CA LYS A 219 -16.21 -8.25 18.10
C LYS A 219 -15.37 -9.53 18.06
N GLY A 220 -14.37 -9.57 17.18
CA GLY A 220 -13.49 -10.73 17.04
C GLY A 220 -14.16 -11.98 16.44
N CYS A 221 -15.34 -11.86 15.80
CA CYS A 221 -16.03 -13.00 15.18
C CYS A 221 -15.28 -13.58 14.00
N CYS A 222 -14.48 -12.77 13.37
CA CYS A 222 -14.09 -12.99 11.98
C CYS A 222 -12.65 -12.54 11.75
N ALA A 223 -12.03 -13.05 10.68
CA ALA A 223 -10.70 -12.65 10.26
C ALA A 223 -10.54 -12.81 8.74
N PHE A 224 -9.51 -12.17 8.18
CA PHE A 224 -9.08 -12.47 6.82
C PHE A 224 -8.68 -13.94 6.69
N SER A 225 -8.96 -14.52 5.53
CA SER A 225 -8.64 -15.91 5.19
C SER A 225 -8.00 -15.96 3.81
N GLY A 226 -6.90 -16.68 3.69
CA GLY A 226 -6.11 -16.75 2.47
C GLY A 226 -5.34 -15.49 2.14
N GLY A 227 -4.77 -15.48 0.95
CA GLY A 227 -3.99 -14.37 0.42
C GLY A 227 -4.81 -13.20 -0.11
N ALA A 228 -4.11 -12.20 -0.61
CA ALA A 228 -4.68 -11.02 -1.24
C ALA A 228 -4.83 -11.23 -2.76
N TYR A 229 -5.93 -10.76 -3.32
CA TYR A 229 -6.22 -10.80 -4.75
C TYR A 229 -6.11 -9.40 -5.33
N THR A 230 -5.23 -9.22 -6.32
CA THR A 230 -4.88 -7.89 -6.87
C THR A 230 -4.97 -7.83 -8.39
N GLU A 231 -5.75 -8.70 -9.02
CA GLU A 231 -5.91 -8.79 -10.48
C GLU A 231 -6.35 -7.45 -11.08
N PRO A 232 -5.52 -6.78 -11.90
CA PRO A 232 -5.82 -5.45 -12.41
C PRO A 232 -7.09 -5.39 -13.27
N ALA A 233 -7.45 -6.47 -13.94
CA ALA A 233 -8.67 -6.55 -14.76
C ALA A 233 -9.95 -6.34 -13.94
N TYR A 234 -9.94 -6.71 -12.64
CA TYR A 234 -11.07 -6.55 -11.72
C TYR A 234 -10.86 -5.37 -10.76
N PHE A 235 -9.65 -5.24 -10.18
CA PHE A 235 -9.41 -4.32 -9.07
C PHE A 235 -8.66 -3.05 -9.47
N GLY A 236 -8.31 -2.93 -10.78
CA GLY A 236 -7.62 -1.76 -11.33
C GLY A 236 -6.12 -1.76 -11.07
N ASP A 237 -5.45 -0.79 -11.68
CA ASP A 237 -3.98 -0.66 -11.64
C ASP A 237 -3.44 -0.06 -10.34
N GLY A 238 -4.32 0.39 -9.44
CA GLY A 238 -3.94 1.03 -8.19
C GLY A 238 -3.91 2.56 -8.22
N MET A 239 -3.69 3.16 -7.04
CA MET A 239 -3.59 4.60 -6.87
C MET A 239 -2.26 5.13 -7.37
N LYS A 240 -2.30 6.29 -8.04
CA LYS A 240 -1.18 6.93 -8.70
C LYS A 240 -1.19 8.43 -8.39
N ILE A 241 -0.01 9.03 -8.37
CA ILE A 241 0.12 10.49 -8.38
C ILE A 241 -0.11 10.97 -9.82
N ALA A 242 -0.92 12.01 -9.99
CA ALA A 242 -1.15 12.60 -11.29
C ALA A 242 -0.42 13.96 -11.40
N VAL A 243 0.17 14.22 -12.56
CA VAL A 243 0.86 15.48 -12.91
C VAL A 243 0.31 15.98 -14.26
N ALA A 244 0.64 17.20 -14.68
CA ALA A 244 0.31 17.67 -16.03
C ALA A 244 0.88 16.72 -17.10
N ALA A 245 0.13 16.46 -18.16
CA ALA A 245 0.47 15.45 -19.18
C ALA A 245 1.84 15.67 -19.84
N ASP A 246 2.27 16.91 -19.96
CA ASP A 246 3.55 17.34 -20.54
C ASP A 246 4.70 17.37 -19.53
N ASN A 247 4.42 17.30 -18.21
CA ASN A 247 5.44 17.36 -17.17
C ASN A 247 6.08 15.97 -16.91
N THR A 248 6.70 15.43 -17.95
CA THR A 248 7.35 14.10 -17.90
C THR A 248 8.54 14.06 -16.96
N ALA A 249 9.23 15.19 -16.74
CA ALA A 249 10.37 15.29 -15.82
C ALA A 249 9.92 15.12 -14.38
N LEU A 250 8.85 15.82 -13.93
CA LEU A 250 8.29 15.66 -12.61
C LEU A 250 7.75 14.25 -12.38
N LYS A 251 7.04 13.70 -13.38
CA LYS A 251 6.58 12.30 -13.34
C LYS A 251 7.75 11.34 -13.11
N GLY A 252 8.84 11.48 -13.85
CA GLY A 252 10.03 10.64 -13.73
C GLY A 252 10.67 10.72 -12.33
N SER A 253 10.74 11.91 -11.75
CA SER A 253 11.24 12.12 -10.38
C SER A 253 10.34 11.45 -9.34
N ILE A 254 9.02 11.60 -9.46
CA ILE A 254 8.03 10.94 -8.59
C ILE A 254 8.12 9.42 -8.72
N ASP A 255 8.19 8.88 -9.95
CA ASP A 255 8.33 7.44 -10.20
C ASP A 255 9.59 6.86 -9.55
N SER A 256 10.71 7.58 -9.65
CA SER A 256 11.97 7.17 -9.02
C SER A 256 11.86 7.15 -7.49
N ALA A 257 11.25 8.18 -6.91
CA ALA A 257 11.02 8.26 -5.48
C ALA A 257 10.10 7.13 -4.99
N LEU A 258 8.98 6.88 -5.67
CA LEU A 258 8.04 5.82 -5.30
C LEU A 258 8.68 4.44 -5.34
N ARG A 259 9.48 4.13 -6.37
CA ARG A 259 10.21 2.85 -6.43
C ARG A 259 11.20 2.70 -5.28
N ALA A 260 11.87 3.77 -4.89
CA ALA A 260 12.80 3.75 -3.78
C ALA A 260 12.08 3.55 -2.44
N LEU A 261 10.94 4.23 -2.22
CA LEU A 261 10.11 4.11 -1.02
C LEU A 261 9.45 2.72 -0.91
N ASP A 262 9.14 2.08 -2.03
CA ASP A 262 8.67 0.70 -2.07
C ASP A 262 9.81 -0.29 -1.76
N ALA A 263 10.99 -0.03 -2.32
CA ALA A 263 12.15 -0.89 -2.14
C ALA A 263 12.71 -0.89 -0.70
N ASP A 264 12.63 0.24 0.00
CA ASP A 264 13.11 0.37 1.39
C ASP A 264 12.03 0.09 2.46
N GLY A 265 10.80 -0.25 2.04
CA GLY A 265 9.69 -0.61 2.93
C GLY A 265 8.87 0.57 3.43
N THR A 266 9.22 1.80 3.10
CA THR A 266 8.49 3.00 3.59
C THR A 266 7.01 2.98 3.21
N LEU A 267 6.65 2.52 2.00
CA LEU A 267 5.24 2.44 1.60
C LEU A 267 4.47 1.40 2.43
N ALA A 268 5.11 0.27 2.77
CA ALA A 268 4.52 -0.74 3.65
C ALA A 268 4.30 -0.20 5.07
N ASP A 269 5.28 0.49 5.63
CA ASP A 269 5.18 1.11 6.96
C ASP A 269 4.07 2.18 7.01
N LEU A 270 3.96 2.98 5.95
CA LEU A 270 2.86 3.94 5.83
C LEU A 270 1.49 3.25 5.77
N ALA A 271 1.38 2.15 5.02
CA ALA A 271 0.13 1.40 4.95
C ALA A 271 -0.25 0.83 6.33
N LEU A 272 0.69 0.26 7.08
CA LEU A 272 0.45 -0.26 8.43
C LEU A 272 0.04 0.82 9.45
N ARG A 273 0.36 2.09 9.19
CA ARG A 273 -0.09 3.22 10.05
C ARG A 273 -1.53 3.61 9.81
N PHE A 274 -2.05 3.43 8.60
CA PHE A 274 -3.39 3.88 8.21
C PHE A 274 -4.43 2.76 8.13
N PHE A 275 -4.00 1.50 8.05
CA PHE A 275 -4.89 0.35 7.96
C PHE A 275 -4.69 -0.53 9.20
N PRO A 276 -5.78 -0.84 9.96
CA PRO A 276 -5.69 -1.52 11.25
C PRO A 276 -5.29 -2.99 11.16
N GLU A 277 -5.43 -3.60 9.98
CA GLU A 277 -5.07 -4.98 9.68
C GLU A 277 -4.17 -5.03 8.44
N SER A 278 -3.29 -6.03 8.34
CA SER A 278 -2.53 -6.25 7.12
C SER A 278 -3.47 -6.55 5.95
N LEU A 279 -3.39 -5.73 4.91
CA LEU A 279 -4.25 -5.87 3.74
C LEU A 279 -3.80 -7.02 2.81
N TYR A 280 -2.52 -7.43 2.91
CA TYR A 280 -1.88 -8.44 2.05
C TYR A 280 -1.52 -9.71 2.80
#